data_a605210dcad9140f3a7ee62b08622297
#
_entry.id   a605210dcad9140f3a7ee62b08622297
#
_cell.length_a   1.000
_cell.length_b   1.000
_cell.length_c   1.000
_cell.angle_alpha   90.00
_cell.angle_beta   90.00
_cell.angle_gamma   90.00
#
_symmetry.space_group_name_H-M   'P 1'
#
loop_
_entity.id
_entity.type
_entity.pdbx_description
1 polymer ?
#
loop_
_entity_poly.entity_id
_entity_poly.type
_entity_poly.pdbx_seq_one_letter_code
_entity_poly.pdbx_strand_id
1 'polypeptide(L)'
;LNNPADTSLRYAPEVANAYTAFEQPLFPTLADMVPYRIPAIAVTPKGTLIAVSDYRPCGGDIGFGRVDLRYRLSNDNGHTWSPQYVMAQGDGVTGSRKCGYGDAAIVADRKSNEVVVVCVTGNTVYGHGTTTRQNPNRVAVLHSTDGGRTWSHPAEITEAVYGLFDQSQLGPVASLFFGSGRICQS
;
A
#
# COMPACT_ATOMS: atom_id res chain seq x y z
N LEU A 1 -9.43 -10.87 -22.41
CA LEU A 1 -9.55 -10.25 -23.72
C LEU A 1 -11.01 -9.86 -23.88
N ASN A 2 -11.33 -8.58 -23.63
CA ASN A 2 -12.68 -8.06 -23.75
C ASN A 2 -13.06 -8.04 -25.23
N ASN A 3 -14.14 -8.74 -25.57
CA ASN A 3 -14.76 -8.63 -26.88
C ASN A 3 -15.37 -7.19 -26.98
N PRO A 4 -14.92 -6.34 -27.90
CA PRO A 4 -15.46 -4.97 -28.00
C PRO A 4 -16.94 -4.90 -28.38
N ALA A 5 -17.57 -6.02 -28.77
CA ALA A 5 -18.99 -6.12 -29.04
C ALA A 5 -19.83 -6.57 -27.81
N ASP A 6 -19.22 -6.89 -26.68
CA ASP A 6 -19.94 -7.25 -25.47
C ASP A 6 -20.48 -6.01 -24.76
N THR A 7 -21.74 -5.71 -25.00
CA THR A 7 -22.47 -4.60 -24.38
C THR A 7 -23.03 -4.96 -23.01
N SER A 8 -22.93 -6.21 -22.55
CA SER A 8 -23.43 -6.66 -21.24
C SER A 8 -22.66 -6.07 -20.07
N LEU A 9 -21.43 -5.58 -20.30
CA LEU A 9 -20.59 -4.91 -19.31
C LEU A 9 -20.75 -3.38 -19.31
N ARG A 10 -21.65 -2.82 -20.10
CA ARG A 10 -21.95 -1.39 -20.03
C ARG A 10 -22.85 -1.13 -18.82
N TYR A 11 -22.36 -0.35 -17.88
CA TYR A 11 -23.20 0.16 -16.79
C TYR A 11 -24.38 0.97 -17.38
N ALA A 12 -25.56 0.76 -16.80
CA ALA A 12 -26.70 1.61 -17.13
C ALA A 12 -26.36 3.07 -16.83
N PRO A 13 -26.84 4.04 -17.63
CA PRO A 13 -26.55 5.45 -17.41
C PRO A 13 -26.89 5.95 -16.00
N GLU A 14 -27.93 5.41 -15.38
CA GLU A 14 -28.33 5.75 -14.01
C GLU A 14 -27.30 5.31 -12.98
N VAL A 15 -26.65 4.16 -13.20
CA VAL A 15 -25.59 3.64 -12.31
C VAL A 15 -24.32 4.48 -12.48
N ALA A 16 -23.97 4.86 -13.70
CA ALA A 16 -22.83 5.74 -13.96
C ALA A 16 -23.02 7.10 -13.29
N ASN A 17 -24.22 7.70 -13.39
CA ASN A 17 -24.53 8.98 -12.73
C ASN A 17 -24.52 8.87 -11.20
N ALA A 18 -24.95 7.74 -10.63
CA ALA A 18 -24.90 7.54 -9.18
C ALA A 18 -23.45 7.47 -8.66
N TYR A 19 -22.51 6.92 -9.44
CA TYR A 19 -21.09 6.85 -9.05
C TYR A 19 -20.36 8.19 -9.22
N THR A 20 -20.75 9.04 -10.18
CA THR A 20 -20.12 10.35 -10.39
C THR A 20 -20.64 11.45 -9.45
N ALA A 21 -21.72 11.19 -8.75
CA ALA A 21 -22.36 12.19 -7.86
C ALA A 21 -21.70 12.31 -6.48
N PHE A 22 -20.68 11.48 -6.18
CA PHE A 22 -20.12 11.40 -4.83
C PHE A 22 -18.59 11.33 -4.85
N GLU A 23 -17.95 12.47 -4.72
CA GLU A 23 -16.49 12.60 -4.58
C GLU A 23 -16.16 13.19 -3.22
N GLN A 24 -15.19 12.58 -2.51
CA GLN A 24 -14.64 13.14 -1.28
C GLN A 24 -13.15 12.85 -1.16
N PRO A 25 -12.33 13.83 -0.74
CA PRO A 25 -10.92 13.61 -0.49
C PRO A 25 -10.73 12.81 0.81
N LEU A 26 -10.18 11.60 0.73
CA LEU A 26 -9.91 10.75 1.89
C LEU A 26 -8.63 11.17 2.64
N PHE A 27 -7.63 11.61 1.90
CA PHE A 27 -6.32 11.99 2.42
C PHE A 27 -5.94 13.38 1.87
N PRO A 28 -6.63 14.45 2.30
CA PRO A 28 -6.33 15.80 1.82
C PRO A 28 -4.98 16.27 2.39
N THR A 29 -4.20 16.96 1.57
CA THR A 29 -3.08 17.75 2.05
C THR A 29 -3.63 18.91 2.87
N LEU A 30 -3.26 18.97 4.14
CA LEU A 30 -3.74 19.98 5.09
C LEU A 30 -2.81 21.21 5.13
N ALA A 31 -2.99 22.06 6.15
CA ALA A 31 -2.20 23.29 6.32
C ALA A 31 -0.71 23.02 6.59
N ASP A 32 -0.33 21.81 7.04
CA ASP A 32 1.05 21.37 7.18
C ASP A 32 1.75 21.11 5.83
N MET A 33 0.99 21.14 4.73
CA MET A 33 1.46 20.89 3.36
C MET A 33 2.13 19.53 3.15
N VAL A 34 1.96 18.58 4.08
CA VAL A 34 2.53 17.23 3.94
C VAL A 34 1.73 16.44 2.91
N PRO A 35 2.37 15.95 1.83
CA PRO A 35 1.64 15.27 0.77
C PRO A 35 1.25 13.84 1.16
N TYR A 36 0.10 13.41 0.63
CA TYR A 36 -0.31 12.02 0.55
C TYR A 36 -0.12 11.51 -0.87
N ARG A 37 0.40 10.27 -0.99
CA ARG A 37 0.64 9.64 -2.30
C ARG A 37 0.36 8.15 -2.24
N ILE A 38 0.32 7.52 -3.43
CA ILE A 38 0.26 6.07 -3.62
C ILE A 38 -0.92 5.44 -2.86
N PRO A 39 -2.17 5.77 -3.23
CA PRO A 39 -3.33 5.18 -2.57
C PRO A 39 -3.53 3.72 -2.97
N ALA A 40 -4.01 2.93 -2.02
CA ALA A 40 -4.45 1.56 -2.21
C ALA A 40 -5.79 1.33 -1.52
N ILE A 41 -6.59 0.41 -2.04
CA ILE A 41 -7.89 0.09 -1.47
C ILE A 41 -8.16 -1.42 -1.54
N ALA A 42 -8.76 -1.96 -0.48
CA ALA A 42 -9.30 -3.31 -0.44
C ALA A 42 -10.71 -3.33 0.14
N VAL A 43 -11.44 -4.40 -0.18
CA VAL A 43 -12.78 -4.65 0.33
C VAL A 43 -12.78 -6.01 1.02
N THR A 44 -13.21 -6.05 2.28
CA THR A 44 -13.36 -7.30 3.02
C THR A 44 -14.64 -8.04 2.62
N PRO A 45 -14.79 -9.35 2.91
CA PRO A 45 -16.04 -10.08 2.66
C PRO A 45 -17.28 -9.48 3.34
N LYS A 46 -17.08 -8.72 4.41
CA LYS A 46 -18.17 -8.01 5.13
C LYS A 46 -18.50 -6.64 4.55
N GLY A 47 -17.85 -6.26 3.43
CA GLY A 47 -18.08 -4.98 2.76
C GLY A 47 -17.31 -3.79 3.37
N THR A 48 -16.45 -4.01 4.36
CA THR A 48 -15.60 -2.93 4.87
C THR A 48 -14.58 -2.53 3.81
N LEU A 49 -14.57 -1.26 3.43
CA LEU A 49 -13.54 -0.67 2.60
C LEU A 49 -12.35 -0.25 3.47
N ILE A 50 -11.14 -0.54 3.02
CA ILE A 50 -9.90 -0.14 3.67
C ILE A 50 -9.11 0.69 2.66
N ALA A 51 -9.01 2.00 2.88
CA ALA A 51 -8.20 2.89 2.06
C ALA A 51 -6.88 3.17 2.78
N VAL A 52 -5.77 3.01 2.08
CA VAL A 52 -4.41 3.24 2.60
C VAL A 52 -3.72 4.27 1.72
N SER A 53 -2.86 5.10 2.31
CA SER A 53 -2.01 6.05 1.57
C SER A 53 -0.74 6.35 2.33
N ASP A 54 0.32 6.68 1.60
CA ASP A 54 1.55 7.21 2.16
C ASP A 54 1.33 8.64 2.66
N TYR A 55 1.73 8.91 3.90
CA TYR A 55 1.91 10.25 4.43
C TYR A 55 3.40 10.55 4.44
N ARG A 56 3.85 11.61 3.76
CA ARG A 56 5.25 11.85 3.40
C ARG A 56 5.84 13.12 4.03
N PRO A 57 6.12 13.16 5.35
CA PRO A 57 6.73 14.32 5.99
C PRO A 57 8.07 14.74 5.40
N CYS A 58 8.82 13.79 4.82
CA CYS A 58 10.08 14.10 4.12
C CYS A 58 9.87 14.82 2.77
N GLY A 59 8.64 14.92 2.28
CA GLY A 59 8.32 15.49 0.95
C GLY A 59 8.72 14.60 -0.23
N GLY A 60 9.55 13.59 0.01
CA GLY A 60 10.11 12.68 -0.98
C GLY A 60 9.51 11.27 -0.94
N ASP A 61 10.30 10.32 -1.45
CA ASP A 61 9.97 8.90 -1.50
C ASP A 61 10.70 8.11 -0.39
N ILE A 62 10.46 6.78 -0.33
CA ILE A 62 11.25 5.89 0.51
C ILE A 62 12.75 6.05 0.18
N GLY A 63 13.55 6.20 1.22
CA GLY A 63 14.98 6.48 1.11
C GLY A 63 15.36 7.94 1.37
N PHE A 64 14.41 8.87 1.33
CA PHE A 64 14.66 10.29 1.57
C PHE A 64 14.26 10.78 2.98
N GLY A 65 13.73 9.90 3.82
CA GLY A 65 13.34 10.21 5.19
C GLY A 65 12.04 9.53 5.60
N ARG A 66 11.36 10.12 6.56
CA ARG A 66 10.15 9.54 7.14
C ARG A 66 9.00 9.52 6.14
N VAL A 67 8.42 8.32 5.98
CA VAL A 67 7.14 8.06 5.34
C VAL A 67 6.33 7.15 6.26
N ASP A 68 5.04 7.45 6.46
CA ASP A 68 4.12 6.63 7.24
C ASP A 68 3.05 6.04 6.32
N LEU A 69 2.60 4.82 6.59
CA LEU A 69 1.35 4.30 6.06
C LEU A 69 0.20 4.73 6.96
N ARG A 70 -0.81 5.37 6.36
CA ARG A 70 -2.02 5.79 7.04
C ARG A 70 -3.25 5.20 6.37
N TYR A 71 -4.33 4.96 7.15
CA TYR A 71 -5.51 4.32 6.62
C TYR A 71 -6.81 4.89 7.20
N ARG A 72 -7.90 4.63 6.49
CA ARG A 72 -9.28 4.88 6.90
C ARG A 72 -10.14 3.69 6.56
N LEU A 73 -11.23 3.52 7.29
CA LEU A 73 -12.22 2.46 7.10
C LEU A 73 -13.57 3.06 6.76
N SER A 74 -14.31 2.39 5.87
CA SER A 74 -15.73 2.64 5.64
C SER A 74 -16.52 1.34 5.75
N ASN A 75 -17.68 1.38 6.39
CA ASN A 75 -18.61 0.26 6.54
C ASN A 75 -19.95 0.50 5.82
N ASP A 76 -20.04 1.54 5.01
CA ASP A 76 -21.24 2.00 4.32
C ASP A 76 -20.97 2.33 2.84
N ASN A 77 -20.15 1.50 2.18
CA ASN A 77 -19.77 1.66 0.77
C ASN A 77 -19.12 3.01 0.44
N GLY A 78 -18.37 3.58 1.38
CA GLY A 78 -17.61 4.81 1.15
C GLY A 78 -18.41 6.09 1.41
N HIS A 79 -19.64 6.01 1.91
CA HIS A 79 -20.43 7.20 2.25
C HIS A 79 -19.84 7.96 3.44
N THR A 80 -19.38 7.21 4.46
CA THR A 80 -18.64 7.77 5.58
C THR A 80 -17.35 7.02 5.83
N TRP A 81 -16.36 7.71 6.40
CA TRP A 81 -15.05 7.17 6.69
C TRP A 81 -14.65 7.46 8.13
N SER A 82 -13.95 6.52 8.72
CA SER A 82 -13.35 6.68 10.04
C SER A 82 -12.39 7.88 10.09
N PRO A 83 -12.01 8.33 11.28
CA PRO A 83 -10.80 9.11 11.43
C PRO A 83 -9.62 8.41 10.76
N GLN A 84 -8.58 9.17 10.46
CA GLN A 84 -7.34 8.62 9.93
C GLN A 84 -6.56 7.94 11.05
N TYR A 85 -6.07 6.73 10.78
CA TYR A 85 -5.23 5.94 11.67
C TYR A 85 -3.84 5.75 11.07
N VAL A 86 -2.86 5.50 11.94
CA VAL A 86 -1.50 5.10 11.53
C VAL A 86 -1.45 3.59 11.45
N MET A 87 -1.06 3.05 10.29
CA MET A 87 -0.83 1.62 10.08
C MET A 87 0.63 1.25 10.39
N ALA A 88 1.57 2.04 9.87
CA ALA A 88 3.00 1.91 10.16
C ALA A 88 3.63 3.30 10.16
N GLN A 89 4.47 3.58 11.14
CA GLN A 89 5.15 4.87 11.27
C GLN A 89 6.65 4.69 11.08
N GLY A 90 7.23 5.45 10.14
CA GLY A 90 8.67 5.53 9.98
C GLY A 90 9.33 6.28 11.14
N ASP A 91 10.54 5.88 11.52
CA ASP A 91 11.33 6.60 12.53
C ASP A 91 12.08 7.82 11.96
N GLY A 92 12.18 7.91 10.62
CA GLY A 92 12.86 9.01 9.94
C GLY A 92 14.38 9.02 10.12
N VAL A 93 14.94 7.98 10.72
CA VAL A 93 16.37 7.91 11.03
C VAL A 93 17.15 7.42 9.81
N THR A 94 18.13 8.22 9.37
CA THR A 94 18.99 7.84 8.24
C THR A 94 19.73 6.52 8.53
N GLY A 95 19.70 5.59 7.59
CA GLY A 95 20.29 4.27 7.72
C GLY A 95 19.40 3.25 8.47
N SER A 96 18.30 3.68 9.07
CA SER A 96 17.36 2.78 9.74
C SER A 96 16.60 1.91 8.73
N ARG A 97 16.41 0.63 9.06
CA ARG A 97 15.52 -0.29 8.33
C ARG A 97 14.04 0.08 8.47
N LYS A 98 13.72 0.97 9.40
CA LYS A 98 12.38 1.48 9.70
C LYS A 98 12.23 2.97 9.38
N CYS A 99 13.12 3.54 8.58
CA CYS A 99 13.13 4.96 8.26
C CYS A 99 11.80 5.43 7.67
N GLY A 100 11.24 4.65 6.76
CA GLY A 100 9.93 4.90 6.15
C GLY A 100 9.21 3.61 5.79
N TYR A 101 7.89 3.71 5.63
CA TYR A 101 7.00 2.67 5.10
C TYR A 101 6.10 3.31 4.05
N GLY A 102 6.08 2.76 2.83
CA GLY A 102 5.31 3.33 1.72
C GLY A 102 5.03 2.34 0.61
N ASP A 103 4.37 2.81 -0.44
CA ASP A 103 4.03 2.03 -1.63
C ASP A 103 3.25 0.75 -1.30
N ALA A 104 2.20 0.88 -0.49
CA ALA A 104 1.42 -0.24 -0.01
C ALA A 104 0.65 -0.95 -1.13
N ALA A 105 0.76 -2.27 -1.17
CA ALA A 105 -0.17 -3.16 -1.86
C ALA A 105 -0.99 -3.92 -0.83
N ILE A 106 -2.31 -3.98 -1.00
CA ILE A 106 -3.25 -4.54 -0.03
C ILE A 106 -4.14 -5.60 -0.65
N VAL A 107 -4.43 -6.65 0.13
CA VAL A 107 -5.43 -7.67 -0.19
C VAL A 107 -6.21 -8.07 1.07
N ALA A 108 -7.52 -8.20 0.93
CA ALA A 108 -8.38 -8.83 1.92
C ALA A 108 -8.70 -10.26 1.46
N ASP A 109 -8.60 -11.22 2.38
CA ASP A 109 -9.01 -12.60 2.09
C ASP A 109 -10.51 -12.66 1.82
N ARG A 110 -10.90 -13.47 0.81
CA ARG A 110 -12.31 -13.59 0.35
C ARG A 110 -13.20 -14.36 1.31
N LYS A 111 -12.63 -15.11 2.26
CA LYS A 111 -13.37 -16.07 3.11
C LYS A 111 -13.26 -15.76 4.59
N SER A 112 -12.28 -14.95 4.98
CA SER A 112 -12.01 -14.60 6.38
C SER A 112 -11.97 -13.09 6.60
N ASN A 113 -11.64 -12.67 7.82
CA ASN A 113 -11.38 -11.25 8.12
C ASN A 113 -9.89 -10.88 8.00
N GLU A 114 -9.09 -11.76 7.40
CA GLU A 114 -7.67 -11.50 7.24
C GLU A 114 -7.42 -10.49 6.13
N VAL A 115 -6.49 -9.59 6.39
CA VAL A 115 -6.01 -8.60 5.43
C VAL A 115 -4.50 -8.55 5.50
N VAL A 116 -3.86 -8.50 4.35
CA VAL A 116 -2.40 -8.40 4.24
C VAL A 116 -2.03 -7.12 3.49
N VAL A 117 -1.03 -6.43 4.02
CA VAL A 117 -0.36 -5.32 3.33
C VAL A 117 1.11 -5.68 3.15
N VAL A 118 1.60 -5.51 1.93
CA VAL A 118 3.04 -5.54 1.63
C VAL A 118 3.45 -4.13 1.24
N CYS A 119 4.59 -3.68 1.75
CA CYS A 119 5.07 -2.34 1.49
C CYS A 119 6.60 -2.28 1.37
N VAL A 120 7.08 -1.21 0.77
CA VAL A 120 8.51 -0.87 0.78
C VAL A 120 8.86 -0.24 2.13
N THR A 121 10.07 -0.50 2.64
CA THR A 121 10.54 0.06 3.92
C THR A 121 12.03 0.39 3.89
N GLY A 122 12.50 1.10 4.89
CA GLY A 122 13.91 1.41 5.13
C GLY A 122 14.34 2.77 4.62
N ASN A 123 15.65 2.89 4.34
CA ASN A 123 16.30 4.14 3.93
C ASN A 123 17.08 3.97 2.60
N THR A 124 16.72 2.99 1.78
CA THR A 124 17.40 2.74 0.50
C THR A 124 16.46 3.15 -0.64
N VAL A 125 16.93 4.05 -1.49
CA VAL A 125 16.18 4.54 -2.65
C VAL A 125 16.07 3.44 -3.71
N TYR A 126 14.88 3.24 -4.27
CA TYR A 126 14.64 2.28 -5.34
C TYR A 126 15.49 2.61 -6.58
N GLY A 127 16.17 1.59 -7.12
CA GLY A 127 16.90 1.71 -8.38
C GLY A 127 18.07 2.70 -8.38
N HIS A 128 18.46 3.23 -7.21
CA HIS A 128 19.58 4.16 -7.11
C HIS A 128 20.93 3.43 -7.23
N GLY A 129 21.96 4.11 -7.76
CA GLY A 129 23.29 3.52 -7.96
C GLY A 129 23.99 3.02 -6.70
N THR A 130 23.55 3.42 -5.51
CA THR A 130 24.04 2.92 -4.22
C THR A 130 23.27 1.71 -3.69
N THR A 131 22.19 1.30 -4.37
CA THR A 131 21.37 0.15 -4.00
C THR A 131 22.08 -1.12 -4.44
N THR A 132 22.40 -1.98 -3.48
CA THR A 132 23.11 -3.25 -3.70
C THR A 132 22.35 -4.39 -3.04
N ARG A 133 22.72 -5.65 -3.34
CA ARG A 133 22.15 -6.82 -2.66
C ARG A 133 22.39 -6.80 -1.16
N GLN A 134 23.50 -6.22 -0.67
CA GLN A 134 23.81 -6.05 0.76
C GLN A 134 23.05 -4.88 1.41
N ASN A 135 22.66 -3.90 0.59
CA ASN A 135 21.82 -2.78 1.02
C ASN A 135 20.65 -2.58 0.05
N PRO A 136 19.73 -3.55 -0.03
CA PRO A 136 18.65 -3.53 -1.00
C PRO A 136 17.54 -2.57 -0.57
N ASN A 137 16.69 -2.26 -1.51
CA ASN A 137 15.37 -1.70 -1.23
C ASN A 137 14.55 -2.75 -0.46
N ARG A 138 14.04 -2.40 0.71
CA ARG A 138 13.51 -3.38 1.68
C ARG A 138 12.02 -3.57 1.57
N VAL A 139 11.56 -4.71 2.07
CA VAL A 139 10.16 -5.13 2.04
C VAL A 139 9.66 -5.48 3.43
N ALA A 140 8.47 -5.03 3.76
CA ALA A 140 7.79 -5.41 5.00
C ALA A 140 6.36 -5.90 4.71
N VAL A 141 5.85 -6.73 5.60
CA VAL A 141 4.47 -7.21 5.59
C VAL A 141 3.78 -6.87 6.91
N LEU A 142 2.50 -6.52 6.81
CA LEU A 142 1.61 -6.29 7.94
C LEU A 142 0.38 -7.16 7.79
N HIS A 143 -0.15 -7.61 8.90
CA HIS A 143 -1.34 -8.45 8.99
C HIS A 143 -2.41 -7.82 9.85
N SER A 144 -3.66 -7.98 9.44
CA SER A 144 -4.85 -7.78 10.25
C SER A 144 -5.69 -9.05 10.24
N THR A 145 -6.24 -9.44 11.38
CA THR A 145 -7.15 -10.59 11.52
C THR A 145 -8.58 -10.16 11.83
N ASP A 146 -8.83 -8.86 11.88
CA ASP A 146 -10.11 -8.26 12.30
C ASP A 146 -10.74 -7.32 11.25
N GLY A 147 -10.37 -7.53 9.97
CA GLY A 147 -10.90 -6.75 8.85
C GLY A 147 -10.30 -5.35 8.74
N GLY A 148 -9.05 -5.19 9.13
CA GLY A 148 -8.31 -3.94 9.01
C GLY A 148 -8.47 -2.97 10.17
N ARG A 149 -9.12 -3.39 11.28
CA ARG A 149 -9.29 -2.52 12.46
C ARG A 149 -8.00 -2.37 13.25
N THR A 150 -7.27 -3.46 13.42
CA THR A 150 -5.94 -3.46 14.04
C THR A 150 -4.93 -4.17 13.15
N TRP A 151 -3.66 -3.82 13.30
CA TRP A 151 -2.57 -4.31 12.46
C TRP A 151 -1.40 -4.81 13.31
N SER A 152 -0.73 -5.85 12.83
CA SER A 152 0.54 -6.28 13.39
C SER A 152 1.60 -5.18 13.25
N HIS A 153 2.67 -5.27 14.04
CA HIS A 153 3.88 -4.53 13.69
C HIS A 153 4.41 -4.98 12.32
N PRO A 154 5.00 -4.06 11.52
CA PRO A 154 5.64 -4.43 10.27
C PRO A 154 6.73 -5.48 10.49
N ALA A 155 6.65 -6.59 9.76
CA ALA A 155 7.67 -7.63 9.74
C ALA A 155 8.49 -7.50 8.44
N GLU A 156 9.79 -7.26 8.56
CA GLU A 156 10.68 -7.21 7.40
C GLU A 156 10.85 -8.63 6.81
N ILE A 157 10.60 -8.77 5.51
CA ILE A 157 10.73 -10.03 4.76
C ILE A 157 11.76 -9.94 3.62
N THR A 158 12.61 -8.93 3.64
CA THR A 158 13.58 -8.62 2.57
C THR A 158 14.39 -9.84 2.18
N GLU A 159 15.01 -10.53 3.14
CA GLU A 159 15.88 -11.67 2.85
C GLU A 159 15.09 -12.87 2.30
N ALA A 160 13.88 -13.11 2.77
CA ALA A 160 13.03 -14.18 2.27
C ALA A 160 12.63 -13.96 0.79
N VAL A 161 12.48 -12.70 0.38
CA VAL A 161 12.14 -12.35 -1.00
C VAL A 161 13.38 -12.34 -1.89
N TYR A 162 14.42 -11.61 -1.52
CA TYR A 162 15.63 -11.45 -2.35
C TYR A 162 16.42 -12.74 -2.47
N GLY A 163 16.46 -13.57 -1.42
CA GLY A 163 17.14 -14.85 -1.43
C GLY A 163 16.66 -15.83 -2.51
N LEU A 164 15.41 -15.67 -2.97
CA LEU A 164 14.89 -16.45 -4.10
C LEU A 164 15.63 -16.19 -5.41
N PHE A 165 16.30 -15.04 -5.53
CA PHE A 165 16.99 -14.59 -6.75
C PHE A 165 18.51 -14.66 -6.64
N ASP A 166 19.09 -15.00 -5.47
CA ASP A 166 20.54 -14.98 -5.25
C ASP A 166 21.30 -15.99 -6.16
N GLN A 167 20.62 -17.05 -6.62
CA GLN A 167 21.15 -18.05 -7.56
C GLN A 167 20.69 -17.82 -9.01
N SER A 168 20.12 -16.65 -9.31
CA SER A 168 19.67 -16.32 -10.67
C SER A 168 20.85 -16.24 -11.64
N GLN A 169 20.67 -16.81 -12.83
CA GLN A 169 21.66 -16.69 -13.93
C GLN A 169 21.87 -15.23 -14.40
N LEU A 170 20.91 -14.35 -14.10
CA LEU A 170 21.01 -12.92 -14.41
C LEU A 170 21.74 -12.11 -13.34
N GLY A 171 22.27 -12.78 -12.30
CA GLY A 171 22.88 -12.15 -11.16
C GLY A 171 21.89 -11.82 -10.02
N PRO A 172 22.41 -11.39 -8.88
CA PRO A 172 21.59 -11.06 -7.72
C PRO A 172 20.75 -9.81 -7.98
N VAL A 173 19.50 -9.84 -7.50
CA VAL A 173 18.61 -8.68 -7.54
C VAL A 173 18.93 -7.76 -6.35
N ALA A 174 19.10 -6.47 -6.61
CA ALA A 174 19.41 -5.46 -5.60
C ALA A 174 18.23 -4.54 -5.28
N SER A 175 17.24 -4.47 -6.16
CA SER A 175 16.12 -3.56 -6.03
C SER A 175 14.85 -4.22 -6.57
N LEU A 176 13.87 -4.46 -5.70
CA LEU A 176 12.55 -4.95 -6.07
C LEU A 176 11.52 -3.89 -5.68
N PHE A 177 10.56 -3.70 -6.54
CA PHE A 177 9.41 -2.85 -6.28
C PHE A 177 8.15 -3.69 -6.28
N PHE A 178 7.46 -3.72 -5.15
CA PHE A 178 6.12 -4.30 -5.08
C PHE A 178 5.15 -3.27 -5.62
N GLY A 179 4.51 -3.58 -6.74
CA GLY A 179 3.55 -2.68 -7.34
C GLY A 179 2.51 -2.25 -6.31
N SER A 180 2.46 -0.94 -6.04
CA SER A 180 1.48 -0.34 -5.13
C SER A 180 0.05 -0.58 -5.62
N GLY A 181 -0.89 -0.68 -4.70
CA GLY A 181 -2.31 -0.82 -4.99
C GLY A 181 -2.88 -2.17 -4.59
N ARG A 182 -2.90 -3.16 -5.48
CA ARG A 182 -3.58 -4.44 -5.25
C ARG A 182 -2.66 -5.65 -5.29
N ILE A 183 -2.91 -6.58 -4.36
CA ILE A 183 -2.48 -7.97 -4.44
C ILE A 183 -3.68 -8.80 -4.87
N CYS A 184 -3.46 -9.84 -5.67
CA CYS A 184 -4.50 -10.80 -6.04
C CYS A 184 -4.42 -12.04 -5.17
N GLN A 185 -5.56 -12.50 -4.69
CA GLN A 185 -5.70 -13.83 -4.12
C GLN A 185 -6.06 -14.81 -5.24
N SER A 186 -5.27 -15.86 -5.39
CA SER A 186 -5.53 -16.97 -6.34
C SER A 186 -6.55 -17.95 -5.80
#